data_6a5f277842142e56b84efd8513b53bcf
#
_entry.id   6a5f277842142e56b84efd8513b53bcf
#
_cell.length_a   1.000
_cell.length_b   1.000
_cell.length_c   1.000
_cell.angle_alpha   90.00
_cell.angle_beta   90.00
_cell.angle_gamma   90.00
#
_symmetry.space_group_name_H-M   'P 1'
#
loop_
_entity.id
_entity.type
_entity.pdbx_description
1 polymer ?
#
loop_
_entity_poly.entity_id
_entity_poly.type
_entity_poly.pdbx_seq_one_letter_code
_entity_poly.pdbx_strand_id
1 'polypeptide(L)'
;ATYVKDRLTGFDGEQLLRARPRKDMLDFPEFAAQSGFSSSATIPWPACTGPIEWKDKGAVQRDIERLKAATSGVQSEEVFMTAASPGVIANFLVNEHYPSDEAYLYALAEVMKDDYKAIVDSGLLLQIDCPDLAMTRITQFSDLSEEEFIKVVEMHVEVLQYALAGLAPDRMRLHLCWGNTEGPHHYDVPLREIVNIVLKAPPQAISFEGANPRHAHEWKVWEDVKLPDGKVIIPGVLDTTTNFIEHPELIAERIVRYA
;
A
#
# COMPACT_ATOMS: atom_id res chain seq x y z
N ALA A 1 5.59 -4.21 -5.52
CA ALA A 1 5.55 -5.48 -4.75
C ALA A 1 6.27 -6.62 -5.47
N THR A 2 6.12 -6.74 -6.81
CA THR A 2 6.67 -7.87 -7.58
C THR A 2 8.20 -7.98 -7.59
N TYR A 3 8.94 -6.91 -7.30
CA TYR A 3 10.41 -6.95 -7.14
C TYR A 3 10.87 -7.95 -6.07
N VAL A 4 9.99 -8.24 -5.11
CA VAL A 4 10.29 -9.14 -3.98
C VAL A 4 10.60 -10.55 -4.45
N LYS A 5 9.90 -11.07 -5.48
CA LYS A 5 10.14 -12.42 -6.04
C LYS A 5 11.58 -12.61 -6.58
N ASP A 6 12.20 -11.51 -7.03
CA ASP A 6 13.55 -11.57 -7.58
C ASP A 6 14.61 -11.63 -6.45
N ARG A 7 14.23 -11.21 -5.23
CA ARG A 7 15.09 -11.17 -4.04
C ARG A 7 14.90 -12.34 -3.10
N LEU A 8 13.74 -13.00 -3.15
CA LEU A 8 13.35 -14.08 -2.25
C LEU A 8 13.19 -15.40 -3.02
N THR A 9 13.42 -16.53 -2.33
CA THR A 9 13.05 -17.87 -2.81
C THR A 9 11.54 -18.10 -2.71
N GLY A 10 11.07 -19.22 -3.22
CA GLY A 10 9.68 -19.65 -3.07
C GLY A 10 8.72 -19.13 -4.14
N PHE A 11 9.16 -18.25 -5.03
CA PHE A 11 8.32 -17.61 -6.06
C PHE A 11 8.60 -18.09 -7.48
N ASP A 12 9.00 -19.34 -7.63
CA ASP A 12 9.30 -19.94 -8.93
C ASP A 12 8.07 -20.53 -9.64
N GLY A 13 6.90 -20.50 -8.98
CA GLY A 13 5.63 -20.97 -9.50
C GLY A 13 4.81 -19.88 -10.18
N GLU A 14 3.89 -20.32 -11.01
CA GLU A 14 2.86 -19.48 -11.63
C GLU A 14 1.49 -20.10 -11.43
N GLN A 15 0.53 -19.29 -11.07
CA GLN A 15 -0.88 -19.65 -11.04
C GLN A 15 -1.59 -18.98 -12.21
N LEU A 16 -2.38 -19.74 -12.95
CA LEU A 16 -3.28 -19.17 -13.96
C LEU A 16 -4.49 -18.56 -13.27
N LEU A 17 -4.41 -17.27 -12.99
CA LEU A 17 -5.54 -16.53 -12.43
C LEU A 17 -6.41 -15.96 -13.55
N ARG A 18 -7.70 -16.13 -13.39
CA ARG A 18 -8.65 -15.33 -14.16
C ARG A 18 -8.50 -13.88 -13.68
N ALA A 19 -8.21 -12.98 -14.61
CA ALA A 19 -8.17 -11.56 -14.28
C ALA A 19 -9.51 -11.17 -13.62
N ARG A 20 -9.45 -10.76 -12.35
CA ARG A 20 -10.63 -10.25 -11.64
C ARG A 20 -10.76 -8.77 -12.02
N PRO A 21 -11.83 -8.37 -12.70
CA PRO A 21 -12.08 -6.95 -12.87
C PRO A 21 -12.29 -6.33 -11.48
N ARG A 22 -11.93 -5.07 -11.35
CA ARG A 22 -12.32 -4.30 -10.15
C ARG A 22 -13.84 -4.36 -10.02
N LYS A 23 -14.33 -4.49 -8.78
CA LYS A 23 -15.77 -4.65 -8.49
C LYS A 23 -16.61 -3.54 -9.12
N ASP A 24 -16.14 -2.31 -9.04
CA ASP A 24 -16.78 -1.12 -9.60
C ASP A 24 -16.85 -1.12 -11.14
N MET A 25 -15.94 -1.81 -11.83
CA MET A 25 -16.00 -1.97 -13.29
C MET A 25 -17.13 -2.89 -13.77
N LEU A 26 -17.66 -3.76 -12.88
CA LEU A 26 -18.75 -4.67 -13.23
C LEU A 26 -20.07 -3.91 -13.49
N ASP A 27 -20.25 -2.75 -12.85
CA ASP A 27 -21.43 -1.90 -13.04
C ASP A 27 -21.35 -1.05 -14.32
N PHE A 28 -20.15 -0.97 -14.94
CA PHE A 28 -19.87 -0.17 -16.12
C PHE A 28 -19.17 -1.00 -17.21
N PRO A 29 -19.82 -2.03 -17.77
CA PRO A 29 -19.19 -2.98 -18.69
C PRO A 29 -18.65 -2.33 -19.97
N GLU A 30 -19.27 -1.26 -20.45
CA GLU A 30 -18.80 -0.52 -21.63
C GLU A 30 -17.48 0.20 -21.35
N PHE A 31 -17.36 0.82 -20.19
CA PHE A 31 -16.10 1.44 -19.73
C PHE A 31 -15.01 0.39 -19.52
N ALA A 32 -15.34 -0.73 -18.88
CA ALA A 32 -14.39 -1.82 -18.66
C ALA A 32 -13.84 -2.38 -19.98
N ALA A 33 -14.69 -2.51 -21.01
CA ALA A 33 -14.27 -2.96 -22.33
C ALA A 33 -13.32 -1.97 -23.03
N GLN A 34 -13.53 -0.67 -22.85
CA GLN A 34 -12.68 0.38 -23.44
C GLN A 34 -11.32 0.53 -22.70
N SER A 35 -11.32 0.32 -21.40
CA SER A 35 -10.11 0.46 -20.56
C SER A 35 -9.13 -0.73 -20.66
N GLY A 36 -9.47 -1.77 -21.42
CA GLY A 36 -8.65 -2.98 -21.58
C GLY A 36 -8.73 -3.94 -20.38
N PHE A 37 -9.55 -3.66 -19.38
CA PHE A 37 -9.81 -4.55 -18.25
C PHE A 37 -10.87 -5.63 -18.63
N SER A 38 -10.58 -6.43 -19.65
CA SER A 38 -11.48 -7.54 -20.02
C SER A 38 -11.36 -8.68 -19.01
N SER A 39 -12.50 -9.05 -18.42
CA SER A 39 -12.62 -10.11 -17.42
C SER A 39 -12.39 -11.54 -17.92
N SER A 40 -12.07 -11.72 -19.21
CA SER A 40 -11.94 -13.05 -19.84
C SER A 40 -10.50 -13.54 -19.96
N ALA A 41 -9.51 -12.69 -19.72
CA ALA A 41 -8.12 -13.07 -19.85
C ALA A 41 -7.67 -13.89 -18.62
N THR A 42 -7.17 -15.10 -18.87
CA THR A 42 -6.38 -15.84 -17.88
C THR A 42 -4.92 -15.45 -18.06
N ILE A 43 -4.32 -14.90 -17.04
CA ILE A 43 -2.92 -14.48 -17.06
C ILE A 43 -2.10 -15.34 -16.09
N PRO A 44 -0.87 -15.71 -16.43
CA PRO A 44 0.05 -16.32 -15.50
C PRO A 44 0.40 -15.27 -14.40
N TRP A 45 0.17 -15.64 -13.15
CA TRP A 45 0.43 -14.80 -12.00
C TRP A 45 1.48 -15.44 -11.12
N PRO A 46 2.52 -14.73 -10.67
CA PRO A 46 3.52 -15.31 -9.79
C PRO A 46 2.89 -15.88 -8.52
N ALA A 47 3.30 -17.07 -8.13
CA ALA A 47 2.80 -17.75 -6.95
C ALA A 47 3.93 -18.18 -6.02
N CYS A 48 3.66 -18.14 -4.72
CA CYS A 48 4.54 -18.69 -3.70
C CYS A 48 4.30 -20.19 -3.60
N THR A 49 5.23 -20.98 -4.11
CA THR A 49 5.16 -22.47 -4.18
C THR A 49 6.19 -23.16 -3.28
N GLY A 50 6.94 -22.39 -2.48
CA GLY A 50 7.96 -22.92 -1.58
C GLY A 50 8.27 -21.99 -0.42
N PRO A 51 9.17 -22.39 0.50
CA PRO A 51 9.56 -21.55 1.63
C PRO A 51 10.24 -20.27 1.18
N ILE A 52 9.93 -19.18 1.89
CA ILE A 52 10.44 -17.85 1.59
C ILE A 52 11.72 -17.61 2.37
N GLU A 53 12.81 -17.37 1.65
CA GLU A 53 14.12 -17.02 2.19
C GLU A 53 14.80 -15.99 1.29
N TRP A 54 15.82 -15.31 1.79
CA TRP A 54 16.60 -14.38 1.00
C TRP A 54 17.49 -15.10 -0.03
N LYS A 55 17.35 -14.75 -1.31
CA LYS A 55 18.32 -15.06 -2.38
C LYS A 55 19.48 -14.08 -2.37
N ASP A 56 19.18 -12.80 -2.12
CA ASP A 56 20.13 -11.70 -2.22
C ASP A 56 19.87 -10.64 -1.13
N LYS A 57 20.50 -10.85 0.03
CA LYS A 57 20.45 -9.88 1.14
C LYS A 57 21.14 -8.53 0.83
N GLY A 58 21.96 -8.47 -0.21
CA GLY A 58 22.65 -7.25 -0.62
C GLY A 58 21.83 -6.34 -1.54
N ALA A 59 20.66 -6.79 -2.00
CA ALA A 59 19.87 -6.01 -2.94
C ALA A 59 19.39 -4.67 -2.36
N VAL A 60 18.87 -4.67 -1.15
CA VAL A 60 18.42 -3.43 -0.48
C VAL A 60 19.59 -2.48 -0.23
N GLN A 61 20.75 -2.99 0.13
CA GLN A 61 21.95 -2.17 0.35
C GLN A 61 22.37 -1.45 -0.93
N ARG A 62 22.38 -2.14 -2.07
CA ARG A 62 22.68 -1.52 -3.38
C ARG A 62 21.67 -0.44 -3.76
N ASP A 63 20.38 -0.64 -3.45
CA ASP A 63 19.36 0.36 -3.73
C ASP A 63 19.49 1.58 -2.82
N ILE A 64 19.83 1.39 -1.54
CA ILE A 64 20.15 2.46 -0.59
C ILE A 64 21.35 3.28 -1.09
N GLU A 65 22.43 2.63 -1.53
CA GLU A 65 23.62 3.27 -2.05
C GLU A 65 23.31 4.11 -3.31
N ARG A 66 22.53 3.55 -4.23
CA ARG A 66 22.07 4.26 -5.45
C ARG A 66 21.24 5.48 -5.11
N LEU A 67 20.28 5.36 -4.19
CA LEU A 67 19.45 6.48 -3.77
C LEU A 67 20.30 7.57 -3.11
N LYS A 68 21.20 7.22 -2.20
CA LYS A 68 22.12 8.18 -1.57
C LYS A 68 23.05 8.85 -2.58
N ALA A 69 23.55 8.11 -3.56
CA ALA A 69 24.36 8.68 -4.63
C ALA A 69 23.55 9.65 -5.51
N ALA A 70 22.31 9.29 -5.86
CA ALA A 70 21.44 10.15 -6.67
C ALA A 70 21.01 11.44 -5.95
N THR A 71 20.89 11.40 -4.63
CA THR A 71 20.53 12.55 -3.80
C THR A 71 21.73 13.34 -3.28
N SER A 72 22.95 12.86 -3.54
CA SER A 72 24.17 13.55 -3.14
C SER A 72 24.28 14.93 -3.83
N GLY A 73 24.35 15.99 -3.04
CA GLY A 73 24.40 17.37 -3.54
C GLY A 73 23.01 17.98 -3.84
N VAL A 74 21.94 17.25 -3.64
CA VAL A 74 20.58 17.79 -3.69
C VAL A 74 20.21 18.33 -2.31
N GLN A 75 19.75 19.58 -2.25
CA GLN A 75 19.22 20.15 -1.03
C GLN A 75 17.81 19.58 -0.79
N SER A 76 17.67 18.71 0.21
CA SER A 76 16.40 18.13 0.64
C SER A 76 16.33 18.12 2.15
N GLU A 77 15.13 18.27 2.72
CA GLU A 77 14.93 18.14 4.16
C GLU A 77 15.13 16.69 4.60
N GLU A 78 14.49 15.76 3.90
CA GLU A 78 14.59 14.33 4.15
C GLU A 78 14.47 13.52 2.84
N VAL A 79 15.04 12.33 2.84
CA VAL A 79 14.94 11.37 1.74
C VAL A 79 14.28 10.10 2.26
N PHE A 80 13.32 9.58 1.51
CA PHE A 80 12.66 8.33 1.86
C PHE A 80 12.86 7.25 0.81
N MET A 81 12.76 6.00 1.24
CA MET A 81 12.74 4.84 0.37
C MET A 81 11.47 4.03 0.62
N THR A 82 10.78 3.66 -0.46
CA THR A 82 9.55 2.88 -0.37
C THR A 82 9.85 1.39 -0.34
N ALA A 83 9.16 0.66 0.55
CA ALA A 83 9.13 -0.80 0.58
C ALA A 83 7.68 -1.29 0.63
N ALA A 84 7.44 -2.46 0.03
CA ALA A 84 6.12 -3.07 -0.01
C ALA A 84 5.72 -3.64 1.37
N SER A 85 4.45 -3.49 1.78
CA SER A 85 3.91 -4.20 2.94
C SER A 85 3.80 -5.71 2.69
N PRO A 86 3.78 -6.56 3.72
CA PRO A 86 3.48 -7.98 3.55
C PRO A 86 2.13 -8.22 2.85
N GLY A 87 1.12 -7.41 3.16
CA GLY A 87 -0.21 -7.53 2.54
C GLY A 87 -0.21 -7.22 1.06
N VAL A 88 0.49 -6.16 0.62
CA VAL A 88 0.59 -5.87 -0.82
C VAL A 88 1.42 -6.90 -1.56
N ILE A 89 2.43 -7.49 -0.92
CA ILE A 89 3.20 -8.59 -1.52
C ILE A 89 2.27 -9.79 -1.73
N ALA A 90 1.50 -10.19 -0.72
CA ALA A 90 0.56 -11.31 -0.79
C ALA A 90 -0.54 -11.08 -1.85
N ASN A 91 -0.96 -9.84 -2.09
CA ASN A 91 -1.91 -9.52 -3.14
C ASN A 91 -1.35 -9.77 -4.55
N PHE A 92 -0.06 -9.55 -4.76
CA PHE A 92 0.61 -9.71 -6.06
C PHE A 92 1.33 -11.05 -6.24
N LEU A 93 1.60 -11.77 -5.15
CA LEU A 93 2.28 -13.06 -5.16
C LEU A 93 1.43 -14.05 -4.38
N VAL A 94 0.64 -14.85 -5.09
CA VAL A 94 -0.43 -15.68 -4.51
C VAL A 94 0.15 -16.81 -3.67
N ASN A 95 -0.48 -17.12 -2.54
CA ASN A 95 -0.10 -18.23 -1.66
C ASN A 95 -0.54 -19.58 -2.22
N GLU A 96 0.41 -20.46 -2.50
CA GLU A 96 0.22 -21.86 -2.91
C GLU A 96 1.02 -22.85 -2.00
N HIS A 97 1.71 -22.31 -0.99
CA HIS A 97 2.60 -23.13 -0.14
C HIS A 97 2.20 -23.14 1.33
N TYR A 98 1.90 -21.99 1.90
CA TYR A 98 1.60 -21.88 3.33
C TYR A 98 0.17 -22.33 3.64
N PRO A 99 -0.10 -22.89 4.85
CA PRO A 99 -1.40 -23.48 5.19
C PRO A 99 -2.55 -22.48 5.28
N SER A 100 -2.25 -21.21 5.43
CA SER A 100 -3.23 -20.11 5.48
C SER A 100 -2.59 -18.80 4.96
N ASP A 101 -3.44 -17.83 4.59
CA ASP A 101 -2.99 -16.50 4.23
C ASP A 101 -2.32 -15.79 5.41
N GLU A 102 -2.80 -15.99 6.61
CA GLU A 102 -2.17 -15.47 7.83
C GLU A 102 -0.73 -15.99 7.99
N ALA A 103 -0.53 -17.33 7.87
CA ALA A 103 0.81 -17.91 7.93
C ALA A 103 1.74 -17.37 6.85
N TYR A 104 1.21 -17.14 5.66
CA TYR A 104 1.94 -16.55 4.54
C TYR A 104 2.32 -15.08 4.81
N LEU A 105 1.39 -14.28 5.32
CA LEU A 105 1.64 -12.89 5.69
C LEU A 105 2.74 -12.75 6.75
N TYR A 106 2.73 -13.62 7.78
CA TYR A 106 3.80 -13.63 8.78
C TYR A 106 5.14 -14.10 8.22
N ALA A 107 5.16 -15.06 7.29
CA ALA A 107 6.39 -15.47 6.61
C ALA A 107 6.99 -14.33 5.76
N LEU A 108 6.15 -13.59 5.04
CA LEU A 108 6.56 -12.38 4.33
C LEU A 108 7.07 -11.31 5.30
N ALA A 109 6.33 -11.06 6.38
CA ALA A 109 6.72 -10.10 7.41
C ALA A 109 8.10 -10.41 7.98
N GLU A 110 8.39 -11.69 8.26
CA GLU A 110 9.67 -12.10 8.83
C GLU A 110 10.86 -11.77 7.94
N VAL A 111 10.77 -12.04 6.64
CA VAL A 111 11.86 -11.72 5.72
C VAL A 111 11.96 -10.22 5.45
N MET A 112 10.83 -9.51 5.37
CA MET A 112 10.83 -8.07 5.10
C MET A 112 11.38 -7.22 6.22
N LYS A 113 11.46 -7.72 7.47
CA LYS A 113 12.14 -7.04 8.59
C LYS A 113 13.56 -6.61 8.23
N ASP A 114 14.30 -7.44 7.51
CA ASP A 114 15.68 -7.15 7.11
C ASP A 114 15.74 -5.92 6.18
N ASP A 115 14.84 -5.83 5.18
CA ASP A 115 14.74 -4.69 4.26
C ASP A 115 14.35 -3.41 5.02
N TYR A 116 13.30 -3.47 5.85
CA TYR A 116 12.82 -2.32 6.61
C TYR A 116 13.90 -1.79 7.55
N LYS A 117 14.54 -2.69 8.28
CA LYS A 117 15.64 -2.33 9.17
C LYS A 117 16.82 -1.72 8.43
N ALA A 118 17.22 -2.28 7.29
CA ALA A 118 18.33 -1.76 6.50
C ALA A 118 18.06 -0.32 6.01
N ILE A 119 16.83 -0.02 5.59
CA ILE A 119 16.44 1.32 5.15
C ILE A 119 16.53 2.31 6.32
N VAL A 120 15.94 2.00 7.48
CA VAL A 120 15.94 2.86 8.67
C VAL A 120 17.36 3.07 9.20
N ASP A 121 18.15 1.99 9.33
CA ASP A 121 19.54 2.04 9.82
C ASP A 121 20.43 2.86 8.89
N SER A 122 20.09 2.96 7.62
CA SER A 122 20.83 3.77 6.65
C SER A 122 20.66 5.29 6.85
N GLY A 123 19.70 5.71 7.70
CA GLY A 123 19.34 7.11 7.93
C GLY A 123 18.28 7.64 6.97
N LEU A 124 17.76 6.82 6.06
CA LEU A 124 16.60 7.17 5.23
C LEU A 124 15.29 7.03 6.02
N LEU A 125 14.24 7.73 5.59
CA LEU A 125 12.89 7.40 6.03
C LEU A 125 12.39 6.16 5.28
N LEU A 126 11.71 5.28 5.99
CA LEU A 126 11.02 4.15 5.40
C LEU A 126 9.57 4.52 5.09
N GLN A 127 9.18 4.44 3.84
CA GLN A 127 7.77 4.45 3.47
C GLN A 127 7.27 3.02 3.25
N ILE A 128 6.30 2.56 4.05
CA ILE A 128 5.61 1.29 3.81
C ILE A 128 4.43 1.55 2.88
N ASP A 129 4.42 0.90 1.75
CA ASP A 129 3.34 1.00 0.76
C ASP A 129 2.28 -0.05 1.06
N CYS A 130 1.10 0.41 1.51
CA CYS A 130 0.01 -0.42 2.04
C CYS A 130 -1.31 -0.25 1.27
N PRO A 131 -1.36 -0.40 -0.05
CA PRO A 131 -2.62 -0.40 -0.78
C PRO A 131 -3.53 -1.58 -0.40
N ASP A 132 -2.98 -2.59 0.22
CA ASP A 132 -3.69 -3.75 0.76
C ASP A 132 -4.71 -3.38 1.85
N LEU A 133 -4.54 -2.26 2.55
CA LEU A 133 -5.48 -1.79 3.57
C LEU A 133 -6.73 -1.11 3.00
N ALA A 134 -6.75 -0.78 1.71
CA ALA A 134 -7.90 -0.10 1.09
C ALA A 134 -8.22 -0.63 -0.31
N MET A 135 -7.28 -0.57 -1.28
CA MET A 135 -7.50 -0.95 -2.68
C MET A 135 -7.99 -2.40 -2.84
N THR A 136 -7.54 -3.31 -1.98
CA THR A 136 -7.89 -4.73 -2.08
C THR A 136 -9.37 -5.01 -1.83
N ARG A 137 -10.12 -4.05 -1.26
CA ARG A 137 -11.58 -4.11 -1.11
C ARG A 137 -12.31 -4.29 -2.43
N ILE A 138 -11.82 -3.68 -3.50
CA ILE A 138 -12.45 -3.71 -4.82
C ILE A 138 -11.76 -4.69 -5.77
N THR A 139 -10.70 -5.36 -5.33
CA THR A 139 -9.92 -6.32 -6.12
C THR A 139 -9.94 -7.70 -5.47
N GLN A 140 -8.96 -8.02 -4.65
CA GLN A 140 -8.76 -9.35 -4.04
C GLN A 140 -9.92 -9.77 -3.14
N PHE A 141 -10.45 -8.84 -2.34
CA PHE A 141 -11.51 -9.08 -1.35
C PHE A 141 -12.86 -8.50 -1.78
N SER A 142 -13.11 -8.42 -3.09
CA SER A 142 -14.33 -7.85 -3.66
C SER A 142 -15.61 -8.59 -3.27
N ASP A 143 -15.50 -9.88 -2.96
CA ASP A 143 -16.62 -10.75 -2.61
C ASP A 143 -16.95 -10.74 -1.10
N LEU A 144 -16.08 -10.16 -0.27
CA LEU A 144 -16.32 -10.05 1.16
C LEU A 144 -17.36 -8.98 1.48
N SER A 145 -18.05 -9.11 2.61
CA SER A 145 -18.79 -8.01 3.23
C SER A 145 -17.83 -6.93 3.74
N GLU A 146 -18.35 -5.77 4.09
CA GLU A 146 -17.54 -4.71 4.69
C GLU A 146 -16.94 -5.13 6.02
N GLU A 147 -17.74 -5.78 6.89
CA GLU A 147 -17.29 -6.29 8.18
C GLU A 147 -16.18 -7.35 8.06
N GLU A 148 -16.26 -8.22 7.06
CA GLU A 148 -15.21 -9.21 6.78
C GLU A 148 -13.94 -8.53 6.27
N PHE A 149 -14.07 -7.53 5.42
CA PHE A 149 -12.92 -6.76 4.93
C PHE A 149 -12.22 -5.99 6.07
N ILE A 150 -12.98 -5.42 7.00
CA ILE A 150 -12.41 -4.75 8.18
C ILE A 150 -11.52 -5.70 8.98
N LYS A 151 -11.90 -6.97 9.14
CA LYS A 151 -11.05 -7.99 9.79
C LYS A 151 -9.77 -8.28 9.03
N VAL A 152 -9.81 -8.22 7.69
CA VAL A 152 -8.59 -8.32 6.87
C VAL A 152 -7.67 -7.14 7.15
N VAL A 153 -8.20 -5.92 7.21
CA VAL A 153 -7.42 -4.71 7.53
C VAL A 153 -6.80 -4.82 8.94
N GLU A 154 -7.55 -5.30 9.91
CA GLU A 154 -7.04 -5.54 11.28
C GLU A 154 -5.87 -6.51 11.27
N MET A 155 -6.01 -7.67 10.63
CA MET A 155 -4.93 -8.67 10.50
C MET A 155 -3.70 -8.09 9.79
N HIS A 156 -3.88 -7.33 8.70
CA HIS A 156 -2.76 -6.73 7.98
C HIS A 156 -2.02 -5.70 8.84
N VAL A 157 -2.73 -4.92 9.66
CA VAL A 157 -2.11 -3.98 10.61
C VAL A 157 -1.37 -4.73 11.73
N GLU A 158 -1.89 -5.85 12.25
CA GLU A 158 -1.19 -6.69 13.22
C GLU A 158 0.11 -7.27 12.64
N VAL A 159 0.07 -7.74 11.40
CA VAL A 159 1.26 -8.21 10.67
C VAL A 159 2.29 -7.08 10.47
N LEU A 160 1.82 -5.84 10.18
CA LEU A 160 2.70 -4.68 10.12
C LEU A 160 3.35 -4.36 11.47
N GLN A 161 2.60 -4.43 12.57
CA GLN A 161 3.14 -4.24 13.92
C GLN A 161 4.26 -5.26 14.21
N TYR A 162 4.07 -6.51 13.80
CA TYR A 162 5.10 -7.53 13.92
C TYR A 162 6.33 -7.24 13.04
N ALA A 163 6.12 -6.87 11.78
CA ALA A 163 7.19 -6.61 10.82
C ALA A 163 8.05 -5.39 11.18
N LEU A 164 7.44 -4.38 11.80
CA LEU A 164 8.06 -3.09 12.13
C LEU A 164 8.50 -2.99 13.60
N ALA A 165 8.38 -4.08 14.37
CA ALA A 165 8.72 -4.09 15.78
C ALA A 165 10.19 -3.67 16.01
N GLY A 166 10.40 -2.72 16.92
CA GLY A 166 11.73 -2.21 17.28
C GLY A 166 12.28 -1.11 16.37
N LEU A 167 11.58 -0.75 15.28
CA LEU A 167 11.93 0.42 14.48
C LEU A 167 11.34 1.69 15.08
N ALA A 168 12.07 2.80 14.98
CA ALA A 168 11.62 4.11 15.49
C ALA A 168 10.45 4.64 14.64
N PRO A 169 9.27 4.93 15.25
CA PRO A 169 8.09 5.37 14.52
C PRO A 169 8.28 6.65 13.70
N ASP A 170 9.08 7.58 14.19
CA ASP A 170 9.41 8.85 13.54
C ASP A 170 10.32 8.70 12.30
N ARG A 171 10.88 7.49 12.11
CA ARG A 171 11.63 7.15 10.90
C ARG A 171 10.78 6.44 9.85
N MET A 172 9.47 6.35 10.06
CA MET A 172 8.57 5.61 9.19
C MET A 172 7.33 6.40 8.81
N ARG A 173 6.87 6.19 7.59
CA ARG A 173 5.54 6.61 7.13
C ARG A 173 4.82 5.47 6.41
N LEU A 174 3.51 5.40 6.55
CA LEU A 174 2.64 4.46 5.87
C LEU A 174 1.94 5.18 4.72
N HIS A 175 1.91 4.58 3.54
CA HIS A 175 1.11 5.04 2.42
C HIS A 175 -0.15 4.18 2.28
N LEU A 176 -1.30 4.77 2.55
CA LEU A 176 -2.63 4.20 2.32
C LEU A 176 -3.12 4.61 0.93
N CYS A 177 -3.61 3.64 0.14
CA CYS A 177 -3.97 3.89 -1.25
C CYS A 177 -5.21 3.09 -1.67
N TRP A 178 -6.13 3.74 -2.38
CA TRP A 178 -7.29 3.10 -3.02
C TRP A 178 -7.06 2.76 -4.50
N GLY A 179 -5.85 3.02 -4.99
CA GLY A 179 -5.47 2.88 -6.40
C GLY A 179 -5.56 4.20 -7.17
N ASN A 180 -4.60 4.40 -8.06
CA ASN A 180 -4.48 5.63 -8.87
C ASN A 180 -4.99 5.38 -10.29
N THR A 181 -6.30 5.13 -10.42
CA THR A 181 -6.95 4.82 -11.70
C THR A 181 -8.05 5.82 -11.96
N GLU A 182 -8.06 6.45 -13.15
CA GLU A 182 -9.21 7.23 -13.61
C GLU A 182 -10.35 6.28 -13.98
N GLY A 183 -11.45 6.36 -13.24
CA GLY A 183 -12.59 5.49 -13.46
C GLY A 183 -13.51 5.38 -12.24
N PRO A 184 -14.47 4.44 -12.26
CA PRO A 184 -15.35 4.20 -11.15
C PRO A 184 -14.61 3.77 -9.88
N HIS A 185 -14.98 4.36 -8.73
CA HIS A 185 -14.42 4.09 -7.40
C HIS A 185 -15.51 4.01 -6.32
N HIS A 186 -16.73 3.66 -6.69
CA HIS A 186 -17.90 3.75 -5.79
C HIS A 186 -18.01 2.61 -4.77
N TYR A 187 -17.21 1.55 -4.92
CA TYR A 187 -17.08 0.47 -3.94
C TYR A 187 -15.82 0.57 -3.07
N ASP A 188 -15.06 1.64 -3.17
CA ASP A 188 -13.93 1.88 -2.27
C ASP A 188 -14.40 1.89 -0.80
N VAL A 189 -13.61 1.29 0.08
CA VAL A 189 -13.87 1.37 1.53
C VAL A 189 -13.75 2.82 1.99
N PRO A 190 -14.73 3.37 2.71
CA PRO A 190 -14.60 4.73 3.26
C PRO A 190 -13.47 4.83 4.27
N LEU A 191 -12.74 5.95 4.28
CA LEU A 191 -11.66 6.19 5.25
C LEU A 191 -12.15 6.06 6.70
N ARG A 192 -13.36 6.52 7.01
CA ARG A 192 -13.94 6.44 8.36
C ARG A 192 -14.02 5.03 8.94
N GLU A 193 -14.17 4.01 8.08
CA GLU A 193 -14.31 2.62 8.51
C GLU A 193 -12.96 1.97 8.88
N ILE A 194 -11.87 2.46 8.30
CA ILE A 194 -10.54 1.87 8.47
C ILE A 194 -9.55 2.75 9.24
N VAL A 195 -9.80 4.06 9.36
CA VAL A 195 -8.83 5.02 9.90
C VAL A 195 -8.36 4.67 11.32
N ASN A 196 -9.27 4.26 12.21
CA ASN A 196 -8.94 3.90 13.59
C ASN A 196 -8.09 2.61 13.67
N ILE A 197 -8.15 1.74 12.67
CA ILE A 197 -7.32 0.56 12.57
C ILE A 197 -5.96 0.94 12.02
N VAL A 198 -5.92 1.72 10.94
CA VAL A 198 -4.69 2.19 10.29
C VAL A 198 -3.83 3.02 11.27
N LEU A 199 -4.46 3.83 12.13
CA LEU A 199 -3.78 4.60 13.16
C LEU A 199 -3.06 3.75 14.21
N LYS A 200 -3.37 2.45 14.34
CA LYS A 200 -2.65 1.51 15.22
C LYS A 200 -1.33 1.02 14.61
N ALA A 201 -1.10 1.22 13.30
CA ALA A 201 0.16 0.86 12.65
C ALA A 201 1.33 1.65 13.25
N PRO A 202 2.56 1.06 13.36
CA PRO A 202 3.70 1.72 14.00
C PRO A 202 4.17 3.02 13.37
N PRO A 203 4.17 3.23 12.04
CA PRO A 203 4.65 4.45 11.42
C PRO A 203 4.01 5.71 12.00
N GLN A 204 4.83 6.72 12.30
CA GLN A 204 4.37 8.00 12.84
C GLN A 204 3.46 8.72 11.85
N ALA A 205 3.85 8.76 10.59
CA ALA A 205 3.12 9.49 9.56
C ALA A 205 2.27 8.56 8.69
N ILE A 206 1.06 9.01 8.32
CA ILE A 206 0.14 8.32 7.42
C ILE A 206 -0.14 9.22 6.24
N SER A 207 0.28 8.77 5.05
CA SER A 207 0.02 9.43 3.77
C SER A 207 -1.16 8.76 3.08
N PHE A 208 -2.11 9.55 2.60
CA PHE A 208 -3.33 9.05 1.97
C PHE A 208 -3.86 10.02 0.92
N GLU A 209 -4.72 9.52 0.03
CA GLU A 209 -5.40 10.30 -0.99
C GLU A 209 -6.39 11.30 -0.36
N GLY A 210 -6.35 12.55 -0.81
CA GLY A 210 -7.22 13.61 -0.29
C GLY A 210 -7.69 14.62 -1.34
N ALA A 211 -7.39 14.40 -2.62
CA ALA A 211 -7.67 15.37 -3.67
C ALA A 211 -8.59 14.88 -4.79
N ASN A 212 -8.67 13.57 -5.03
CA ASN A 212 -9.52 13.06 -6.10
C ASN A 212 -11.01 13.19 -5.77
N PRO A 213 -11.92 13.23 -6.77
CA PRO A 213 -13.34 13.45 -6.56
C PRO A 213 -14.01 12.44 -5.61
N ARG A 214 -13.45 11.21 -5.50
CA ARG A 214 -14.01 10.16 -4.64
C ARG A 214 -13.68 10.38 -3.16
N HIS A 215 -12.46 10.81 -2.86
CA HIS A 215 -11.93 10.90 -1.50
C HIS A 215 -11.77 12.33 -0.97
N ALA A 216 -11.88 13.35 -1.83
CA ALA A 216 -11.68 14.75 -1.45
C ALA A 216 -12.59 15.26 -0.32
N HIS A 217 -13.73 14.60 -0.08
CA HIS A 217 -14.65 14.95 1.00
C HIS A 217 -14.26 14.35 2.36
N GLU A 218 -13.36 13.39 2.38
CA GLU A 218 -13.00 12.61 3.57
C GLU A 218 -12.09 13.36 4.56
N TRP A 219 -11.67 14.60 4.23
CA TRP A 219 -11.05 15.48 5.20
C TRP A 219 -11.93 15.65 6.47
N LYS A 220 -13.26 15.56 6.34
CA LYS A 220 -14.22 15.61 7.45
C LYS A 220 -14.07 14.48 8.46
N VAL A 221 -13.47 13.37 8.09
CA VAL A 221 -13.21 12.26 9.01
C VAL A 221 -12.29 12.70 10.14
N TRP A 222 -11.36 13.62 9.84
CA TRP A 222 -10.39 14.14 10.81
C TRP A 222 -10.97 15.16 11.80
N GLU A 223 -12.19 15.66 11.55
CA GLU A 223 -12.92 16.47 12.55
C GLU A 223 -13.38 15.62 13.75
N ASP A 224 -13.67 14.34 13.51
CA ASP A 224 -14.19 13.40 14.51
C ASP A 224 -13.13 12.46 15.07
N VAL A 225 -12.06 12.20 14.30
CA VAL A 225 -11.00 11.26 14.68
C VAL A 225 -9.94 11.96 15.51
N LYS A 226 -9.80 11.52 16.77
CA LYS A 226 -8.69 11.97 17.61
C LYS A 226 -7.40 11.31 17.15
N LEU A 227 -6.51 12.11 16.59
CA LEU A 227 -5.18 11.66 16.22
C LEU A 227 -4.39 11.25 17.49
N PRO A 228 -3.82 10.02 17.55
CA PRO A 228 -2.99 9.63 18.68
C PRO A 228 -1.76 10.53 18.83
N ASP A 229 -1.28 10.71 20.07
CA ASP A 229 -0.12 11.55 20.35
C ASP A 229 1.09 11.14 19.51
N GLY A 230 1.70 12.13 18.86
CA GLY A 230 2.86 11.93 17.97
C GLY A 230 2.52 11.44 16.55
N LYS A 231 1.29 11.06 16.24
CA LYS A 231 0.90 10.75 14.86
C LYS A 231 0.81 12.01 14.01
N VAL A 232 1.13 11.84 12.72
CA VAL A 232 1.10 12.91 11.71
C VAL A 232 0.33 12.41 10.49
N ILE A 233 -0.49 13.25 9.89
CA ILE A 233 -1.15 12.96 8.61
C ILE A 233 -0.46 13.71 7.47
N ILE A 234 -0.37 13.05 6.32
CA ILE A 234 0.18 13.60 5.08
C ILE A 234 -0.87 13.44 3.98
N PRO A 235 -1.86 14.35 3.90
CA PRO A 235 -2.90 14.26 2.88
C PRO A 235 -2.32 14.59 1.51
N GLY A 236 -2.68 13.79 0.50
CA GLY A 236 -2.41 14.09 -0.91
C GLY A 236 -3.34 15.19 -1.39
N VAL A 237 -2.81 16.38 -1.63
CA VAL A 237 -3.58 17.58 -1.99
C VAL A 237 -3.63 17.86 -3.48
N LEU A 238 -2.92 17.05 -4.28
CA LEU A 238 -2.94 17.05 -5.74
C LEU A 238 -3.68 15.83 -6.26
N ASP A 239 -4.61 16.01 -7.20
CA ASP A 239 -5.24 14.89 -7.90
C ASP A 239 -4.30 14.37 -8.99
N THR A 240 -3.85 13.12 -8.85
CA THR A 240 -2.96 12.46 -9.81
C THR A 240 -3.70 11.46 -10.71
N THR A 241 -5.02 11.36 -10.60
CA THR A 241 -5.85 10.46 -11.43
C THR A 241 -6.25 11.11 -12.75
N THR A 242 -6.14 12.43 -12.87
CA THR A 242 -6.51 13.18 -14.07
C THR A 242 -5.32 13.91 -14.69
N ASN A 243 -5.52 14.40 -15.94
CA ASN A 243 -4.51 15.18 -16.67
C ASN A 243 -4.65 16.71 -16.47
N PHE A 244 -5.47 17.16 -15.55
CA PHE A 244 -5.63 18.58 -15.27
C PHE A 244 -4.45 19.13 -14.49
N ILE A 245 -4.00 20.33 -14.88
CA ILE A 245 -3.09 21.15 -14.07
C ILE A 245 -3.98 21.96 -13.11
N GLU A 246 -4.00 21.58 -11.85
CA GLU A 246 -4.87 22.19 -10.84
C GLU A 246 -4.38 23.60 -10.48
N HIS A 247 -5.33 24.49 -10.22
CA HIS A 247 -5.01 25.87 -9.81
C HIS A 247 -4.36 25.89 -8.42
N PRO A 248 -3.29 26.65 -8.18
CA PRO A 248 -2.61 26.70 -6.88
C PRO A 248 -3.50 27.07 -5.70
N GLU A 249 -4.50 27.93 -5.88
CA GLU A 249 -5.45 28.30 -4.83
C GLU A 249 -6.31 27.10 -4.39
N LEU A 250 -6.71 26.20 -5.31
CA LEU A 250 -7.43 24.99 -4.97
C LEU A 250 -6.59 24.06 -4.05
N ILE A 251 -5.29 23.98 -4.34
CA ILE A 251 -4.36 23.21 -3.52
C ILE A 251 -4.19 23.85 -2.13
N ALA A 252 -4.04 25.18 -2.09
CA ALA A 252 -3.97 25.92 -0.84
C ALA A 252 -5.23 25.73 0.03
N GLU A 253 -6.42 25.77 -0.58
CA GLU A 253 -7.67 25.51 0.13
C GLU A 253 -7.72 24.09 0.71
N ARG A 254 -7.25 23.07 -0.04
CA ARG A 254 -7.18 21.70 0.47
C ARG A 254 -6.23 21.59 1.66
N ILE A 255 -5.06 22.23 1.62
CA ILE A 255 -4.12 22.25 2.75
C ILE A 255 -4.79 22.87 3.99
N VAL A 256 -5.45 24.02 3.83
CA VAL A 256 -6.12 24.71 4.95
C VAL A 256 -7.24 23.87 5.59
N ARG A 257 -7.91 22.99 4.82
CA ARG A 257 -8.94 22.10 5.36
C ARG A 257 -8.38 21.04 6.31
N TYR A 258 -7.12 20.66 6.17
CA TYR A 258 -6.46 19.69 7.06
C TYR A 258 -5.67 20.35 8.21
N ALA A 259 -5.48 21.66 8.18
CA ALA A 259 -4.77 22.42 9.20
C ALA A 259 -5.71 22.92 10.31
#